data_55583a18b25412132e510cdadafd3582
#
_entry.id   55583a18b25412132e510cdadafd3582
#
_cell.length_a   1.000
_cell.length_b   1.000
_cell.length_c   1.000
_cell.angle_alpha   90.00
_cell.angle_beta   90.00
_cell.angle_gamma   90.00
#
_symmetry.space_group_name_H-M   'P 1'
#
loop_
_entity.id
_entity.type
_entity.pdbx_description
1 polymer ?
#
loop_
_entity_poly.entity_id
_entity_poly.type
_entity_poly.pdbx_seq_one_letter_code
_entity_poly.pdbx_strand_id
1 'polypeptide(L)'
;MYIRRATPEDFDKIMGIYKIAQNIMIESGNPTQWGHTNPKKETVKEDIKKKISYLICDDENIYGVFVIVEGDEPTYKVIENGNWLNNEEYITIHRIASNGAKKGVFKCLINYCKSKSNNIRIDTHNDNKIMQKLIERNGFKKCGRIY
;
A
#
# COMPACT_ATOMS: atom_id res chain seq x y z
N MET A 1 10.72 0.36 14.64
CA MET A 1 10.49 0.22 13.18
C MET A 1 10.83 1.52 12.47
N TYR A 2 11.36 1.42 11.30
CA TYR A 2 11.67 2.55 10.44
C TYR A 2 11.40 2.19 8.98
N ILE A 3 11.45 3.19 8.11
CA ILE A 3 11.19 3.02 6.67
C ILE A 3 12.52 3.20 5.93
N ARG A 4 12.77 2.31 4.97
CA ARG A 4 13.85 2.49 4.00
C ARG A 4 13.41 2.07 2.60
N ARG A 5 14.12 2.55 1.59
CA ARG A 5 13.87 2.09 0.22
C ARG A 5 14.30 0.64 0.05
N ALA A 6 13.53 -0.09 -0.74
CA ALA A 6 13.89 -1.43 -1.15
C ALA A 6 15.05 -1.40 -2.14
N THR A 7 15.89 -2.42 -2.08
CA THR A 7 16.98 -2.66 -3.04
C THR A 7 16.76 -3.99 -3.75
N PRO A 8 17.46 -4.28 -4.85
CA PRO A 8 17.31 -5.58 -5.52
C PRO A 8 17.55 -6.80 -4.62
N GLU A 9 18.41 -6.68 -3.61
CA GLU A 9 18.66 -7.77 -2.65
C GLU A 9 17.44 -8.10 -1.80
N ASP A 10 16.48 -7.20 -1.68
CA ASP A 10 15.27 -7.38 -0.89
C ASP A 10 14.16 -8.13 -1.65
N PHE A 11 14.33 -8.34 -2.95
CA PHE A 11 13.26 -8.85 -3.83
C PHE A 11 12.60 -10.11 -3.31
N ASP A 12 13.36 -11.13 -2.94
CA ASP A 12 12.81 -12.42 -2.50
C ASP A 12 12.00 -12.27 -1.21
N LYS A 13 12.49 -11.47 -0.26
CA LYS A 13 11.78 -11.20 0.98
C LYS A 13 10.49 -10.42 0.73
N ILE A 14 10.52 -9.46 -0.18
CA ILE A 14 9.34 -8.70 -0.60
C ILE A 14 8.28 -9.63 -1.20
N MET A 15 8.68 -10.52 -2.12
CA MET A 15 7.76 -11.48 -2.71
C MET A 15 7.15 -12.40 -1.65
N GLY A 16 7.94 -12.79 -0.64
CA GLY A 16 7.47 -13.56 0.50
C GLY A 16 6.39 -12.84 1.30
N ILE A 17 6.56 -11.54 1.53
CA ILE A 17 5.57 -10.71 2.22
C ILE A 17 4.28 -10.60 1.40
N TYR A 18 4.37 -10.38 0.11
CA TYR A 18 3.20 -10.33 -0.78
C TYR A 18 2.46 -11.67 -0.78
N LYS A 19 3.18 -12.80 -0.75
CA LYS A 19 2.57 -14.12 -0.69
C LYS A 19 1.76 -14.30 0.60
N ILE A 20 2.31 -13.93 1.73
CA ILE A 20 1.62 -13.98 3.02
C ILE A 20 0.37 -13.09 2.97
N ALA A 21 0.48 -11.87 2.45
CA ALA A 21 -0.64 -10.94 2.33
C ALA A 21 -1.73 -11.48 1.41
N GLN A 22 -1.38 -12.12 0.29
CA GLN A 22 -2.35 -12.77 -0.59
C GLN A 22 -3.18 -13.81 0.16
N ASN A 23 -2.52 -14.66 0.93
CA ASN A 23 -3.20 -15.69 1.71
C ASN A 23 -4.13 -15.09 2.77
N ILE A 24 -3.69 -14.06 3.46
CA ILE A 24 -4.51 -13.35 4.44
C ILE A 24 -5.76 -12.73 3.77
N MET A 25 -5.60 -12.11 2.62
CA MET A 25 -6.71 -11.54 1.86
C MET A 25 -7.75 -12.59 1.49
N ILE A 26 -7.31 -13.74 0.95
CA ILE A 26 -8.20 -14.81 0.55
C ILE A 26 -8.96 -15.36 1.75
N GLU A 27 -8.28 -15.64 2.85
CA GLU A 27 -8.87 -16.17 4.08
C GLU A 27 -9.83 -15.19 4.75
N SER A 28 -9.62 -13.88 4.54
CA SER A 28 -10.41 -12.82 5.14
C SER A 28 -11.61 -12.37 4.30
N GLY A 29 -11.94 -13.09 3.23
CA GLY A 29 -13.08 -12.78 2.37
C GLY A 29 -12.77 -11.78 1.25
N ASN A 30 -11.50 -11.63 0.88
CA ASN A 30 -11.06 -10.76 -0.21
C ASN A 30 -10.22 -11.54 -1.24
N PRO A 31 -10.83 -12.52 -1.95
CA PRO A 31 -10.06 -13.43 -2.81
C PRO A 31 -9.70 -12.85 -4.18
N THR A 32 -10.30 -11.75 -4.59
CA THR A 32 -10.18 -11.24 -5.97
C THR A 32 -9.31 -10.02 -6.13
N GLN A 33 -8.99 -9.28 -5.07
CA GLN A 33 -8.18 -8.07 -5.20
C GLN A 33 -6.78 -8.38 -5.76
N TRP A 34 -6.06 -9.30 -5.15
CA TRP A 34 -4.76 -9.76 -5.64
C TRP A 34 -4.78 -11.21 -6.12
N GLY A 35 -5.68 -12.04 -5.58
CA GLY A 35 -5.70 -13.47 -5.84
C GLY A 35 -4.39 -14.11 -5.41
N HIS A 36 -3.89 -15.02 -6.23
CA HIS A 36 -2.59 -15.68 -6.03
C HIS A 36 -1.46 -15.11 -6.89
N THR A 37 -1.77 -14.16 -7.77
CA THR A 37 -0.84 -13.74 -8.83
C THR A 37 -0.39 -12.28 -8.74
N ASN A 38 -1.10 -11.42 -8.03
CA ASN A 38 -0.78 -10.01 -7.93
C ASN A 38 -0.25 -9.64 -6.54
N PRO A 39 0.69 -8.74 -6.43
CA PRO A 39 1.41 -8.11 -7.54
C PRO A 39 2.38 -9.11 -8.22
N LYS A 40 2.52 -8.97 -9.53
CA LYS A 40 3.42 -9.82 -10.32
C LYS A 40 4.88 -9.48 -10.01
N LYS A 41 5.77 -10.48 -10.16
CA LYS A 41 7.21 -10.27 -9.93
C LYS A 41 7.79 -9.14 -10.79
N GLU A 42 7.32 -8.98 -12.02
CA GLU A 42 7.76 -7.93 -12.92
C GLU A 42 7.39 -6.55 -12.37
N THR A 43 6.19 -6.41 -11.82
CA THR A 43 5.73 -5.17 -11.17
C THR A 43 6.60 -4.83 -9.97
N VAL A 44 6.88 -5.81 -9.13
CA VAL A 44 7.72 -5.61 -7.93
C VAL A 44 9.14 -5.21 -8.32
N LYS A 45 9.72 -5.87 -9.32
CA LYS A 45 11.06 -5.51 -9.84
C LYS A 45 11.10 -4.08 -10.37
N GLU A 46 10.06 -3.67 -11.10
CA GLU A 46 9.96 -2.32 -11.62
C GLU A 46 9.83 -1.28 -10.51
N ASP A 47 9.03 -1.57 -9.48
CA ASP A 47 8.90 -0.69 -8.30
C ASP A 47 10.27 -0.47 -7.63
N ILE A 48 11.06 -1.52 -7.48
CA ILE A 48 12.39 -1.43 -6.90
C ILE A 48 13.32 -0.61 -7.80
N LYS A 49 13.30 -0.87 -9.09
CA LYS A 49 14.11 -0.16 -10.08
C LYS A 49 13.80 1.34 -10.11
N LYS A 50 12.53 1.70 -10.04
CA LYS A 50 12.08 3.09 -9.98
C LYS A 50 12.32 3.75 -8.64
N LYS A 51 12.78 3.01 -7.63
CA LYS A 51 13.02 3.49 -6.26
C LYS A 51 11.76 4.02 -5.57
N ILE A 52 10.61 3.43 -5.89
CA ILE A 52 9.31 3.76 -5.28
C ILE A 52 8.81 2.70 -4.31
N SER A 53 9.50 1.58 -4.17
CA SER A 53 9.20 0.54 -3.20
C SER A 53 9.92 0.82 -1.88
N TYR A 54 9.18 0.75 -0.78
CA TYR A 54 9.66 1.04 0.56
C TYR A 54 9.36 -0.11 1.50
N LEU A 55 10.20 -0.28 2.49
CA LEU A 55 10.07 -1.34 3.48
C LEU A 55 9.82 -0.75 4.86
N ILE A 56 8.98 -1.42 5.62
CA ILE A 56 8.81 -1.19 7.05
C ILE A 56 9.63 -2.27 7.76
N CYS A 57 10.65 -1.89 8.48
CA CYS A 57 11.63 -2.83 9.01
C CYS A 57 12.25 -2.35 10.33
N ASP A 58 13.02 -3.23 10.94
CA ASP A 58 14.01 -2.90 11.95
C ASP A 58 15.38 -3.43 11.46
N ASP A 59 16.38 -3.46 12.32
CA ASP A 59 17.72 -3.88 11.93
C ASP A 59 17.84 -5.38 11.61
N GLU A 60 16.87 -6.18 12.02
CA GLU A 60 16.89 -7.63 11.85
C GLU A 60 15.86 -8.15 10.85
N ASN A 61 14.70 -7.51 10.77
CA ASN A 61 13.57 -8.05 10.02
C ASN A 61 12.85 -7.01 9.17
N ILE A 62 12.19 -7.50 8.10
CA ILE A 62 11.26 -6.73 7.27
C ILE A 62 9.85 -7.18 7.63
N TYR A 63 8.97 -6.22 7.94
CA TYR A 63 7.59 -6.48 8.38
C TYR A 63 6.55 -6.11 7.35
N GLY A 64 6.88 -5.26 6.42
CA GLY A 64 5.93 -4.81 5.41
C GLY A 64 6.60 -4.14 4.23
N VAL A 65 5.81 -3.90 3.20
CA VAL A 65 6.22 -3.25 1.96
C VAL A 65 5.09 -2.36 1.47
N PHE A 66 5.44 -1.26 0.82
CA PHE A 66 4.48 -0.37 0.18
C PHE A 66 5.15 0.43 -0.92
N VAL A 67 4.34 1.05 -1.76
CA VAL A 67 4.79 1.84 -2.90
C VAL A 67 4.25 3.26 -2.77
N ILE A 68 5.07 4.26 -3.03
CA ILE A 68 4.66 5.66 -3.12
C ILE A 68 4.82 6.11 -4.57
N VAL A 69 3.73 6.60 -5.15
CA VAL A 69 3.73 7.19 -6.49
C VAL A 69 3.43 8.68 -6.36
N GLU A 70 4.30 9.49 -6.93
CA GLU A 70 4.10 10.94 -7.06
C GLU A 70 3.36 11.24 -8.36
N GLY A 71 2.67 12.39 -8.40
CA GLY A 71 1.91 12.83 -9.57
C GLY A 71 0.52 12.19 -9.64
N ASP A 72 -0.21 12.55 -10.70
CA ASP A 72 -1.60 12.14 -10.87
C ASP A 72 -1.71 10.63 -11.13
N GLU A 73 -2.63 10.00 -10.41
CA GLU A 73 -2.99 8.60 -10.63
C GLU A 73 -4.09 8.55 -11.70
N PRO A 74 -3.83 7.92 -12.87
CA PRO A 74 -4.81 7.91 -13.97
C PRO A 74 -6.18 7.35 -13.58
N THR A 75 -6.22 6.32 -12.71
CA THR A 75 -7.48 5.71 -12.27
C THR A 75 -8.30 6.60 -11.35
N TYR A 76 -7.73 7.71 -10.86
CA TYR A 76 -8.41 8.65 -9.97
C TYR A 76 -9.08 9.80 -10.70
N LYS A 77 -8.96 9.88 -12.01
CA LYS A 77 -9.59 10.96 -12.81
C LYS A 77 -11.10 10.92 -12.75
N VAL A 78 -11.68 9.72 -12.72
CA VAL A 78 -13.11 9.52 -12.60
C VAL A 78 -13.41 8.89 -11.24
N ILE A 79 -14.16 9.59 -10.42
CA ILE A 79 -14.62 9.10 -9.12
C ILE A 79 -16.15 9.12 -9.11
N GLU A 80 -16.76 8.04 -8.65
CA GLU A 80 -18.21 7.89 -8.55
C GLU A 80 -18.64 7.88 -7.08
N ASN A 81 -19.90 8.26 -6.84
CA ASN A 81 -20.52 8.27 -5.50
C ASN A 81 -19.75 9.14 -4.50
N GLY A 82 -19.18 10.23 -4.97
CA GLY A 82 -18.45 11.16 -4.14
C GLY A 82 -17.50 12.03 -4.93
N ASN A 83 -16.65 12.75 -4.21
CA ASN A 83 -15.64 13.64 -4.77
C ASN A 83 -14.38 13.58 -3.92
N TRP A 84 -13.22 13.83 -4.53
CA TRP A 84 -11.98 14.06 -3.79
C TRP A 84 -12.13 15.30 -2.90
N LEU A 85 -11.41 15.32 -1.78
CA LEU A 85 -11.46 16.42 -0.82
C LEU A 85 -10.94 17.74 -1.41
N ASN A 86 -10.02 17.65 -2.38
CA ASN A 86 -9.39 18.79 -3.03
C ASN A 86 -8.78 18.37 -4.37
N ASN A 87 -8.28 19.36 -5.12
CA ASN A 87 -7.57 19.14 -6.39
C ASN A 87 -6.07 19.46 -6.27
N GLU A 88 -5.53 19.48 -5.06
CA GLU A 88 -4.12 19.76 -4.81
C GLU A 88 -3.26 18.56 -5.20
N GLU A 89 -1.96 18.78 -5.34
CA GLU A 89 -1.00 17.70 -5.54
C GLU A 89 -1.06 16.70 -4.40
N TYR A 90 -0.88 15.44 -4.72
CA TYR A 90 -0.95 14.34 -3.76
C TYR A 90 0.06 13.26 -4.08
N ILE A 91 0.34 12.42 -3.10
CA ILE A 91 1.00 11.14 -3.31
C ILE A 91 -0.03 10.02 -3.16
N THR A 92 0.21 8.92 -3.86
CA THR A 92 -0.64 7.74 -3.80
C THR A 92 0.13 6.58 -3.20
N ILE A 93 -0.48 5.88 -2.26
CA ILE A 93 0.09 4.69 -1.66
C ILE A 93 -0.51 3.47 -2.36
N HIS A 94 0.34 2.61 -2.89
CA HIS A 94 -0.05 1.39 -3.60
C HIS A 94 0.60 0.15 -2.98
N ARG A 95 0.02 -1.00 -3.28
CA ARG A 95 0.61 -2.32 -3.03
C ARG A 95 1.14 -2.48 -1.62
N ILE A 96 0.31 -2.14 -0.64
CA ILE A 96 0.64 -2.27 0.78
C ILE A 96 0.50 -3.73 1.19
N ALA A 97 1.51 -4.27 1.85
CA ALA A 97 1.46 -5.61 2.42
C ALA A 97 2.22 -5.66 3.74
N SER A 98 1.72 -6.48 4.64
CA SER A 98 2.35 -6.79 5.92
C SER A 98 2.41 -8.30 6.10
N ASN A 99 3.42 -8.80 6.79
CA ASN A 99 3.51 -10.23 7.11
C ASN A 99 2.78 -10.59 8.42
N GLY A 100 2.14 -9.62 9.07
CA GLY A 100 1.39 -9.84 10.29
C GLY A 100 2.24 -10.07 11.54
N ALA A 101 3.55 -10.03 11.44
CA ALA A 101 4.46 -10.36 12.55
C ALA A 101 4.56 -9.28 13.60
N LYS A 102 4.19 -8.04 13.28
CA LYS A 102 4.32 -6.90 14.19
C LYS A 102 3.16 -5.94 14.06
N LYS A 103 2.73 -5.37 15.18
CA LYS A 103 1.68 -4.34 15.23
C LYS A 103 2.25 -2.97 14.84
N GLY A 104 1.38 -2.09 14.35
CA GLY A 104 1.75 -0.70 14.07
C GLY A 104 2.44 -0.47 12.73
N VAL A 105 2.48 -1.48 11.86
CA VAL A 105 3.11 -1.38 10.54
C VAL A 105 2.43 -0.31 9.69
N PHE A 106 1.10 -0.30 9.61
CA PHE A 106 0.35 0.67 8.82
C PHE A 106 0.55 2.10 9.34
N LYS A 107 0.49 2.29 10.65
CA LYS A 107 0.73 3.60 11.25
C LYS A 107 2.14 4.12 10.97
N CYS A 108 3.13 3.24 10.99
CA CYS A 108 4.51 3.58 10.67
C CYS A 108 4.63 4.11 9.23
N LEU A 109 4.03 3.41 8.27
CA LEU A 109 4.07 3.85 6.87
C LEU A 109 3.30 5.16 6.64
N ILE A 110 2.15 5.34 7.28
CA ILE A 110 1.37 6.58 7.15
C ILE A 110 2.14 7.76 7.72
N ASN A 111 2.78 7.62 8.88
CA ASN A 111 3.60 8.68 9.45
C ASN A 111 4.75 9.08 8.52
N TYR A 112 5.39 8.10 7.89
CA TYR A 112 6.42 8.36 6.89
C TYR A 112 5.84 9.14 5.69
N CYS A 113 4.70 8.72 5.16
CA CYS A 113 4.04 9.40 4.03
C CYS A 113 3.64 10.84 4.38
N LYS A 114 3.17 11.08 5.61
CA LYS A 114 2.85 12.42 6.09
C LYS A 114 4.08 13.33 6.15
N SER A 115 5.27 12.77 6.34
CA SER A 115 6.51 13.55 6.28
C SER A 115 6.88 13.95 4.85
N LYS A 116 6.31 13.28 3.83
CA LYS A 116 6.59 13.52 2.40
C LYS A 116 5.56 14.41 1.74
N SER A 117 4.30 14.36 2.16
CA SER A 117 3.22 15.13 1.55
C SER A 117 2.12 15.42 2.56
N ASN A 118 1.48 16.57 2.40
CA ASN A 118 0.30 16.95 3.16
C ASN A 118 -0.99 16.36 2.59
N ASN A 119 -0.93 15.76 1.40
CA ASN A 119 -2.10 15.23 0.72
C ASN A 119 -1.81 13.83 0.21
N ILE A 120 -2.51 12.86 0.77
CA ILE A 120 -2.28 11.44 0.53
C ILE A 120 -3.58 10.81 0.07
N ARG A 121 -3.55 10.08 -1.04
CA ARG A 121 -4.68 9.29 -1.53
C ARG A 121 -4.35 7.81 -1.47
N ILE A 122 -5.36 7.02 -1.19
CA ILE A 122 -5.25 5.57 -1.11
C ILE A 122 -6.58 4.96 -1.55
N ASP A 123 -6.52 3.83 -2.22
CA ASP A 123 -7.71 3.05 -2.55
C ASP A 123 -7.54 1.61 -2.08
N THR A 124 -8.65 0.92 -1.94
CA THR A 124 -8.67 -0.49 -1.61
C THR A 124 -9.93 -1.14 -2.16
N HIS A 125 -9.90 -2.45 -2.31
CA HIS A 125 -11.03 -3.23 -2.81
C HIS A 125 -12.20 -3.20 -1.82
N ASN A 126 -13.42 -3.24 -2.35
CA ASN A 126 -14.64 -3.25 -1.55
C ASN A 126 -14.69 -4.43 -0.55
N ASP A 127 -14.06 -5.55 -0.87
CA ASP A 127 -14.02 -6.73 0.00
C ASP A 127 -12.91 -6.68 1.05
N ASN A 128 -12.00 -5.72 0.97
CA ASN A 128 -10.89 -5.60 1.91
C ASN A 128 -11.30 -4.83 3.16
N LYS A 129 -12.06 -5.46 4.03
CA LYS A 129 -12.58 -4.83 5.26
C LYS A 129 -11.46 -4.49 6.25
N ILE A 130 -10.41 -5.28 6.31
CA ILE A 130 -9.26 -5.03 7.19
C ILE A 130 -8.58 -3.72 6.81
N MET A 131 -8.27 -3.54 5.52
CA MET A 131 -7.63 -2.32 5.04
C MET A 131 -8.53 -1.10 5.18
N GLN A 132 -9.83 -1.24 4.90
CA GLN A 132 -10.79 -0.14 5.08
C GLN A 132 -10.78 0.39 6.52
N LYS A 133 -10.76 -0.51 7.50
CA LYS A 133 -10.72 -0.12 8.93
C LYS A 133 -9.40 0.57 9.29
N LEU A 134 -8.27 0.07 8.79
CA LEU A 134 -6.97 0.68 9.02
C LEU A 134 -6.90 2.09 8.43
N ILE A 135 -7.40 2.27 7.22
CA ILE A 135 -7.45 3.56 6.54
C ILE A 135 -8.29 4.56 7.37
N GLU A 136 -9.48 4.18 7.78
CA GLU A 136 -10.36 5.03 8.57
C GLU A 136 -9.75 5.40 9.93
N ARG A 137 -9.16 4.44 10.63
CA ARG A 137 -8.50 4.69 11.93
C ARG A 137 -7.34 5.69 11.83
N ASN A 138 -6.72 5.79 10.69
CA ASN A 138 -5.59 6.71 10.47
C ASN A 138 -6.02 8.06 9.88
N GLY A 139 -7.31 8.37 9.94
CA GLY A 139 -7.82 9.71 9.64
C GLY A 139 -8.17 9.99 8.20
N PHE A 140 -8.16 8.98 7.34
CA PHE A 140 -8.60 9.13 5.95
C PHE A 140 -10.12 9.23 5.88
N LYS A 141 -10.60 10.03 4.94
CA LYS A 141 -12.03 10.12 4.60
C LYS A 141 -12.33 9.37 3.32
N LYS A 142 -13.41 8.62 3.33
CA LYS A 142 -13.92 7.97 2.13
C LYS A 142 -14.45 9.04 1.17
N CYS A 143 -13.90 9.08 -0.05
CA CYS A 143 -14.26 10.07 -1.05
C CYS A 143 -15.23 9.56 -2.10
N GLY A 144 -15.24 8.26 -2.40
CA GLY A 144 -16.08 7.66 -3.41
C GLY A 144 -15.52 6.35 -3.92
N ARG A 145 -15.89 6.00 -5.16
CA ARG A 145 -15.45 4.77 -5.83
C ARG A 145 -14.70 5.08 -7.11
N ILE A 146 -13.70 4.26 -7.40
CA ILE A 146 -12.98 4.25 -8.68
C ILE A 146 -13.06 2.85 -9.27
N TYR A 147 -12.82 2.76 -10.58
CA TYR A 147 -12.88 1.48 -11.30
C TYR A 147 -11.63 1.25 -12.14
#